data_6c52f383dbfefd0008decd977b29fb80
#
_entry.id   6c52f383dbfefd0008decd977b29fb80
#
_cell.length_a   1.000
_cell.length_b   1.000
_cell.length_c   1.000
_cell.angle_alpha   90.00
_cell.angle_beta   90.00
_cell.angle_gamma   90.00
#
_symmetry.space_group_name_H-M   'P 1'
#
loop_
_entity.id
_entity.type
_entity.pdbx_description
1 polymer ?
#
loop_
_entity_poly.entity_id
_entity_poly.type
_entity_poly.pdbx_seq_one_letter_code
_entity_poly.pdbx_strand_id
1 'polypeptide(L)'
;MPNSVKSFLILSLLITEVKSQPDSRFRPFDWVLYKGSGEINSITEGYTFAYIATSEGGIKRFNLYGNYFDEPLTTAQGLQENSISAVHFDAVTGLIWAASQKYLQYSFSREGDWYSIDMKSLGLSRYDQIQKIGSSSNFIWLDARSSFVKIDHSSGMLIGIYPIPDELKIKWSSGPYRGETELRKLFENYNLLDGWIFNGNELIDRLGRRANIKTGFVGNHGNVFFGTNEGSLFYGTTTMESFSIMPDHIQNTDVSSLIYSENELYIGSQDFQQSKGISQLNLASSSSICYVFEETINMTPSPVYSLFHSKNELWAGGDGIVLYHNQNDNYWRTLEHSMGVPQGQVHDIYGNDTHLWIGSSRGLGRMNNTTLREDPIGIENIFQNIAIHDIDSIDHRLWFGTRAGVFIYSSIQSQLMQMSDVGRKNFPEQLRNVVSLEQYESSVYIVSDIGIIEFDIEEKEWNLIFTSGIYSDKDVYSMTLNDKFIFLGVEDGLIKINKKTGLVRDYVFPFIGRVNEIILVGKEIWLGTSNGLIKFLWKRHL
;
A
#
# COMPACT_ATOMS: atom_id res chain seq x y z
N MET A 1 2.97 63.77 33.17
CA MET A 1 2.37 63.12 31.99
C MET A 1 3.30 62.03 31.52
N PRO A 2 2.94 60.76 31.65
CA PRO A 2 3.77 59.70 31.10
C PRO A 2 3.18 59.17 29.81
N ASN A 3 4.04 59.06 28.80
CA ASN A 3 3.74 58.49 27.48
C ASN A 3 3.50 57.00 27.57
N SER A 4 2.33 56.55 27.14
CA SER A 4 2.01 55.15 26.97
C SER A 4 2.58 54.61 25.63
N VAL A 5 3.58 53.76 25.74
CA VAL A 5 4.10 52.97 24.62
C VAL A 5 3.14 51.80 24.42
N LYS A 6 2.37 51.83 23.33
CA LYS A 6 1.58 50.69 22.87
C LYS A 6 2.52 49.68 22.20
N SER A 7 2.85 48.59 22.91
CA SER A 7 3.48 47.43 22.30
C SER A 7 2.48 46.72 21.40
N PHE A 8 2.72 46.76 20.11
CA PHE A 8 2.06 45.90 19.11
C PHE A 8 2.72 44.52 19.18
N LEU A 9 2.02 43.60 19.80
CA LEU A 9 2.39 42.18 19.71
C LEU A 9 1.94 41.70 18.31
N ILE A 10 2.91 41.55 17.39
CA ILE A 10 2.70 40.86 16.13
C ILE A 10 2.77 39.38 16.47
N LEU A 11 1.59 38.77 16.62
CA LEU A 11 1.45 37.31 16.67
C LEU A 11 1.65 36.80 15.24
N SER A 12 2.88 36.42 14.90
CA SER A 12 3.13 35.67 13.67
C SER A 12 2.53 34.28 13.86
N LEU A 13 1.33 34.08 13.33
CA LEU A 13 0.81 32.74 13.05
C LEU A 13 1.78 32.08 12.07
N LEU A 14 2.65 31.25 12.60
CA LEU A 14 3.35 30.24 11.82
C LEU A 14 2.27 29.26 11.32
N ILE A 15 1.72 29.54 10.17
CA ILE A 15 1.03 28.52 9.38
C ILE A 15 2.12 27.58 8.95
N THR A 16 2.30 26.50 9.69
CA THR A 16 3.08 25.36 9.22
C THR A 16 2.27 24.77 8.06
N GLU A 17 2.62 25.15 6.83
CA GLU A 17 2.18 24.40 5.66
C GLU A 17 2.59 22.94 5.92
N VAL A 18 1.62 22.06 6.07
CA VAL A 18 1.84 20.63 6.13
C VAL A 18 2.35 20.24 4.74
N LYS A 19 3.66 20.19 4.57
CA LYS A 19 4.28 19.73 3.34
C LYS A 19 3.92 18.25 3.19
N SER A 20 3.30 17.90 2.08
CA SER A 20 3.00 16.51 1.73
C SER A 20 4.28 15.70 1.49
N GLN A 21 5.38 16.35 1.17
CA GLN A 21 6.69 15.72 0.97
C GLN A 21 7.37 15.36 2.29
N PRO A 22 8.11 14.23 2.32
CA PRO A 22 9.11 14.01 3.34
C PRO A 22 10.09 15.19 3.42
N ASP A 23 10.67 15.37 4.59
CA ASP A 23 11.73 16.35 4.84
C ASP A 23 12.77 16.34 3.68
N SER A 24 13.35 17.49 3.37
CA SER A 24 14.37 17.69 2.30
C SER A 24 15.61 16.78 2.41
N ARG A 25 15.75 16.06 3.51
CA ARG A 25 16.75 15.01 3.71
C ARG A 25 16.52 13.77 2.84
N PHE A 26 15.29 13.54 2.40
CA PHE A 26 14.92 12.37 1.60
C PHE A 26 14.95 12.70 0.12
N ARG A 27 15.45 11.75 -0.68
CA ARG A 27 15.33 11.80 -2.13
C ARG A 27 13.91 11.36 -2.53
N PRO A 28 13.43 11.70 -3.73
CA PRO A 28 12.04 11.41 -4.15
C PRO A 28 11.60 9.95 -3.93
N PHE A 29 12.48 8.97 -4.21
CA PHE A 29 12.16 7.55 -4.07
C PHE A 29 12.80 6.87 -2.85
N ASP A 30 13.23 7.63 -1.84
CA ASP A 30 13.55 7.03 -0.54
C ASP A 30 12.29 6.51 0.17
N TRP A 31 11.16 7.14 -0.13
CA TRP A 31 9.81 6.69 0.23
C TRP A 31 8.98 6.50 -1.03
N VAL A 32 8.39 5.33 -1.19
CA VAL A 32 7.49 5.01 -2.32
C VAL A 32 6.18 4.50 -1.78
N LEU A 33 5.09 5.15 -2.16
CA LEU A 33 3.72 4.74 -1.82
C LEU A 33 3.08 4.05 -3.02
N TYR A 34 2.75 2.78 -2.89
CA TYR A 34 1.95 2.02 -3.84
C TYR A 34 0.50 2.00 -3.37
N LYS A 35 -0.42 2.34 -4.27
CA LYS A 35 -1.88 2.30 -4.06
C LYS A 35 -2.56 1.69 -5.26
N GLY A 36 -3.74 1.14 -5.08
CA GLY A 36 -4.62 0.79 -6.19
C GLY A 36 -4.89 2.00 -7.08
N SER A 37 -5.08 1.77 -8.36
CA SER A 37 -5.25 2.84 -9.35
C SER A 37 -6.60 3.57 -9.23
N GLY A 38 -7.66 2.88 -8.77
CA GLY A 38 -9.01 3.39 -9.01
C GLY A 38 -9.27 3.52 -10.51
N GLU A 39 -9.92 4.59 -10.95
CA GLU A 39 -10.15 4.84 -12.38
C GLU A 39 -8.89 5.40 -13.07
N ILE A 40 -8.63 5.01 -14.33
CA ILE A 40 -7.61 5.63 -15.17
C ILE A 40 -8.23 6.79 -15.94
N ASN A 41 -7.80 8.02 -15.64
CA ASN A 41 -8.43 9.23 -16.14
C ASN A 41 -7.74 9.80 -17.39
N SER A 42 -6.42 9.74 -17.47
CA SER A 42 -5.63 10.35 -18.54
C SER A 42 -4.30 9.65 -18.74
N ILE A 43 -3.81 9.63 -19.97
CA ILE A 43 -2.55 9.00 -20.35
C ILE A 43 -1.78 9.95 -21.26
N THR A 44 -0.48 10.03 -21.08
CA THR A 44 0.45 10.75 -21.97
C THR A 44 1.76 9.98 -22.10
N GLU A 45 2.41 10.07 -23.26
CA GLU A 45 3.70 9.44 -23.52
C GLU A 45 4.83 10.46 -23.37
N GLY A 46 5.82 10.12 -22.53
CA GLY A 46 7.10 10.81 -22.44
C GLY A 46 8.19 10.08 -23.20
N TYR A 47 9.45 10.26 -22.81
CA TYR A 47 10.59 9.63 -23.49
C TYR A 47 10.81 8.17 -23.05
N THR A 48 10.70 7.89 -21.76
CA THR A 48 10.95 6.57 -21.17
C THR A 48 9.68 5.93 -20.65
N PHE A 49 8.74 6.76 -20.20
CA PHE A 49 7.53 6.32 -19.52
C PHE A 49 6.28 6.84 -20.23
N ALA A 50 5.24 6.03 -20.25
CA ALA A 50 3.89 6.54 -20.29
C ALA A 50 3.46 6.91 -18.86
N TYR A 51 2.93 8.11 -18.70
CA TYR A 51 2.40 8.64 -17.43
C TYR A 51 0.89 8.49 -17.45
N ILE A 52 0.36 7.86 -16.39
CA ILE A 52 -1.03 7.45 -16.31
C ILE A 52 -1.64 8.07 -15.05
N ALA A 53 -2.54 9.04 -15.25
CA ALA A 53 -3.29 9.68 -14.18
C ALA A 53 -4.39 8.76 -13.66
N THR A 54 -4.46 8.58 -12.36
CA THR A 54 -5.41 7.70 -11.71
C THR A 54 -6.23 8.44 -10.65
N SER A 55 -7.41 7.91 -10.31
CA SER A 55 -8.27 8.55 -9.30
C SER A 55 -7.79 8.36 -7.86
N GLU A 56 -6.90 7.37 -7.60
CA GLU A 56 -6.46 7.05 -6.23
C GLU A 56 -4.96 6.82 -6.10
N GLY A 57 -4.30 6.30 -7.13
CA GLY A 57 -2.91 5.86 -7.09
C GLY A 57 -1.88 6.90 -7.55
N GLY A 58 -2.26 8.18 -7.71
CA GLY A 58 -1.38 9.21 -8.22
C GLY A 58 -1.14 9.09 -9.73
N ILE A 59 0.11 9.23 -10.15
CA ILE A 59 0.56 9.06 -11.53
C ILE A 59 1.38 7.78 -11.59
N LYS A 60 0.86 6.77 -12.28
CA LYS A 60 1.60 5.53 -12.55
C LYS A 60 2.58 5.78 -13.70
N ARG A 61 3.77 5.20 -13.61
CA ARG A 61 4.80 5.25 -14.65
C ARG A 61 4.94 3.89 -15.32
N PHE A 62 4.53 3.78 -16.56
CA PHE A 62 4.68 2.57 -17.34
C PHE A 62 5.94 2.68 -18.21
N ASN A 63 6.92 1.80 -18.02
CA ASN A 63 8.17 1.79 -18.77
C ASN A 63 7.93 1.26 -20.17
N LEU A 64 8.17 2.10 -21.18
CA LEU A 64 7.91 1.81 -22.60
C LEU A 64 8.85 0.76 -23.21
N TYR A 65 9.99 0.54 -22.59
CA TYR A 65 11.00 -0.42 -23.09
C TYR A 65 10.89 -1.79 -22.40
N GLY A 66 10.52 -1.77 -21.13
CA GLY A 66 10.42 -3.00 -20.33
C GLY A 66 9.00 -3.57 -20.21
N ASN A 67 7.97 -2.80 -20.58
CA ASN A 67 6.55 -3.16 -20.47
C ASN A 67 6.14 -3.56 -19.04
N TYR A 68 6.57 -2.78 -18.06
CA TYR A 68 6.20 -2.95 -16.64
C TYR A 68 5.95 -1.59 -16.00
N PHE A 69 5.24 -1.60 -14.87
CA PHE A 69 5.10 -0.41 -14.05
C PHE A 69 6.36 -0.20 -13.19
N ASP A 70 6.85 1.03 -13.19
CA ASP A 70 7.90 1.52 -12.30
C ASP A 70 7.27 2.22 -11.08
N GLU A 71 8.10 2.68 -10.15
CA GLU A 71 7.66 3.40 -8.94
C GLU A 71 6.73 4.56 -9.29
N PRO A 72 5.54 4.67 -8.67
CA PRO A 72 4.57 5.72 -9.00
C PRO A 72 4.99 7.08 -8.42
N LEU A 73 4.42 8.15 -8.97
CA LEU A 73 4.49 9.49 -8.41
C LEU A 73 3.21 9.75 -7.60
N THR A 74 3.38 9.96 -6.30
CA THR A 74 2.28 10.11 -5.35
C THR A 74 2.54 11.30 -4.42
N THR A 75 1.75 11.41 -3.37
CA THR A 75 2.00 12.38 -2.30
C THR A 75 3.34 12.14 -1.60
N ALA A 76 3.91 10.93 -1.65
CA ALA A 76 5.26 10.66 -1.16
C ALA A 76 6.34 11.35 -2.00
N GLN A 77 6.11 11.60 -3.29
CA GLN A 77 6.98 12.36 -4.17
C GLN A 77 6.59 13.85 -4.26
N GLY A 78 5.57 14.28 -3.52
CA GLY A 78 5.18 15.69 -3.38
C GLY A 78 3.99 16.14 -4.21
N LEU A 79 3.25 15.22 -4.79
CA LEU A 79 1.91 15.57 -5.25
C LEU A 79 1.05 16.04 -4.06
N GLN A 80 0.20 17.04 -4.27
CA GLN A 80 -0.70 17.51 -3.22
C GLN A 80 -1.86 16.53 -2.97
N GLU A 81 -2.26 15.79 -4.00
CA GLU A 81 -3.35 14.81 -3.97
C GLU A 81 -2.96 13.61 -4.85
N ASN A 82 -3.40 12.41 -4.47
CA ASN A 82 -3.24 11.22 -5.31
C ASN A 82 -4.36 11.05 -6.35
N SER A 83 -5.43 11.83 -6.24
CA SER A 83 -6.52 11.85 -7.22
C SER A 83 -6.17 12.80 -8.36
N ILE A 84 -5.71 12.25 -9.47
CA ILE A 84 -5.25 13.02 -10.64
C ILE A 84 -6.27 12.86 -11.77
N SER A 85 -6.79 13.98 -12.25
CA SER A 85 -7.79 14.00 -13.33
C SER A 85 -7.17 14.03 -14.73
N ALA A 86 -6.02 14.69 -14.88
CA ALA A 86 -5.29 14.75 -16.15
C ALA A 86 -3.77 14.83 -15.94
N VAL A 87 -3.01 14.26 -16.86
CA VAL A 87 -1.54 14.30 -16.87
C VAL A 87 -1.05 14.59 -18.29
N HIS A 88 0.02 15.37 -18.42
CA HIS A 88 0.62 15.69 -19.71
C HIS A 88 2.14 15.81 -19.60
N PHE A 89 2.83 15.19 -20.55
CA PHE A 89 4.25 15.40 -20.75
C PHE A 89 4.47 16.44 -21.84
N ASP A 90 4.98 17.60 -21.45
CA ASP A 90 5.35 18.65 -22.40
C ASP A 90 6.73 18.38 -22.98
N ALA A 91 6.80 17.93 -24.22
CA ALA A 91 8.05 17.61 -24.90
C ALA A 91 8.93 18.84 -25.20
N VAL A 92 8.37 20.06 -25.13
CA VAL A 92 9.13 21.31 -25.37
C VAL A 92 9.99 21.65 -24.15
N THR A 93 9.41 21.60 -22.96
CA THR A 93 10.09 21.95 -21.72
C THR A 93 10.64 20.72 -20.98
N GLY A 94 10.14 19.52 -21.28
CA GLY A 94 10.44 18.30 -20.56
C GLY A 94 9.71 18.19 -19.22
N LEU A 95 8.74 19.08 -18.95
CA LEU A 95 7.94 19.08 -17.72
C LEU A 95 6.83 18.03 -17.77
N ILE A 96 6.49 17.49 -16.61
CA ILE A 96 5.23 16.78 -16.40
C ILE A 96 4.26 17.74 -15.75
N TRP A 97 3.07 17.84 -16.31
CA TRP A 97 1.95 18.59 -15.78
C TRP A 97 0.87 17.62 -15.29
N ALA A 98 0.31 17.89 -14.11
CA ALA A 98 -0.72 17.08 -13.49
C ALA A 98 -1.81 17.97 -12.91
N ALA A 99 -3.06 17.62 -13.16
CA ALA A 99 -4.21 18.30 -12.59
C ALA A 99 -4.93 17.40 -11.58
N SER A 100 -5.19 17.92 -10.41
CA SER A 100 -6.12 17.37 -9.43
C SER A 100 -7.35 18.28 -9.30
N GLN A 101 -8.23 18.01 -8.35
CA GLN A 101 -9.41 18.87 -8.17
C GLN A 101 -9.06 20.28 -7.71
N LYS A 102 -8.02 20.45 -6.91
CA LYS A 102 -7.64 21.73 -6.31
C LYS A 102 -6.42 22.37 -6.94
N TYR A 103 -5.52 21.55 -7.50
CA TYR A 103 -4.20 21.99 -7.91
C TYR A 103 -3.86 21.60 -9.34
N LEU A 104 -3.24 22.53 -10.05
CA LEU A 104 -2.40 22.23 -11.20
C LEU A 104 -0.96 22.18 -10.72
N GLN A 105 -0.27 21.10 -11.01
CA GLN A 105 1.12 20.89 -10.59
C GLN A 105 2.02 20.59 -11.77
N TYR A 106 3.28 20.99 -11.67
CA TYR A 106 4.29 20.61 -12.65
C TYR A 106 5.64 20.30 -12.00
N SER A 107 6.42 19.43 -12.62
CA SER A 107 7.72 18.98 -12.12
C SER A 107 8.78 18.95 -13.21
N PHE A 108 9.92 19.57 -12.94
CA PHE A 108 11.10 19.53 -13.81
C PHE A 108 11.86 18.21 -13.69
N SER A 109 12.01 17.71 -12.47
CA SER A 109 12.75 16.47 -12.22
C SER A 109 12.02 15.22 -12.71
N ARG A 110 10.70 15.30 -12.91
CA ARG A 110 9.83 14.17 -13.26
C ARG A 110 9.81 13.04 -12.20
N GLU A 111 10.37 13.29 -11.05
CA GLU A 111 10.48 12.36 -9.92
C GLU A 111 10.00 12.97 -8.61
N GLY A 112 9.96 14.28 -8.53
CA GLY A 112 9.57 15.07 -7.35
C GLY A 112 9.62 16.55 -7.66
N ASP A 113 9.84 17.38 -6.65
CA ASP A 113 9.97 18.84 -6.77
C ASP A 113 8.80 19.49 -7.53
N TRP A 114 7.60 19.19 -7.05
CA TRP A 114 6.35 19.69 -7.65
C TRP A 114 6.07 21.12 -7.26
N TYR A 115 5.84 21.96 -8.27
CA TYR A 115 5.30 23.29 -8.13
C TYR A 115 3.78 23.23 -8.25
N SER A 116 3.06 23.88 -7.32
CA SER A 116 1.60 23.80 -7.23
C SER A 116 0.96 25.16 -7.47
N ILE A 117 -0.04 25.18 -8.32
CA ILE A 117 -0.87 26.34 -8.63
C ILE A 117 -2.30 26.01 -8.19
N ASP A 118 -2.90 26.86 -7.36
CA ASP A 118 -4.32 26.68 -6.97
C ASP A 118 -5.22 26.92 -8.18
N MET A 119 -6.16 26.01 -8.46
CA MET A 119 -7.11 26.12 -9.57
C MET A 119 -7.93 27.40 -9.52
N LYS A 120 -8.21 27.94 -8.33
CA LYS A 120 -8.92 29.21 -8.18
C LYS A 120 -8.12 30.40 -8.74
N SER A 121 -6.79 30.38 -8.64
CA SER A 121 -5.93 31.42 -9.21
C SER A 121 -5.94 31.42 -10.74
N LEU A 122 -6.35 30.30 -11.33
CA LEU A 122 -6.56 30.14 -12.77
C LEU A 122 -7.99 30.48 -13.21
N GLY A 123 -8.82 31.02 -12.30
CA GLY A 123 -10.21 31.36 -12.57
C GLY A 123 -11.16 30.18 -12.64
N LEU A 124 -10.73 29.02 -12.18
CA LEU A 124 -11.51 27.78 -12.14
C LEU A 124 -12.20 27.62 -10.77
N SER A 125 -13.40 27.09 -10.78
CA SER A 125 -14.14 26.76 -9.58
C SER A 125 -13.84 25.34 -9.10
N ARG A 126 -14.23 25.01 -7.87
CA ARG A 126 -14.12 23.65 -7.34
C ARG A 126 -14.94 22.59 -8.10
N TYR A 127 -15.84 23.02 -8.99
CA TYR A 127 -16.68 22.13 -9.80
C TYR A 127 -16.09 21.91 -11.20
N ASP A 128 -15.08 22.70 -11.58
CA ASP A 128 -14.41 22.57 -12.86
C ASP A 128 -13.33 21.49 -12.73
N GLN A 129 -13.48 20.43 -13.50
CA GLN A 129 -12.51 19.35 -13.56
C GLN A 129 -11.74 19.41 -14.86
N ILE A 130 -10.41 19.42 -14.79
CA ILE A 130 -9.56 19.35 -15.96
C ILE A 130 -9.65 17.94 -16.55
N GLN A 131 -10.09 17.85 -17.80
CA GLN A 131 -10.26 16.59 -18.52
C GLN A 131 -9.04 16.20 -19.36
N LYS A 132 -8.34 17.20 -19.89
CA LYS A 132 -7.13 17.03 -20.71
C LYS A 132 -6.17 18.17 -20.43
N ILE A 133 -4.89 17.89 -20.59
CA ILE A 133 -3.83 18.91 -20.63
C ILE A 133 -3.13 18.74 -21.99
N GLY A 134 -2.82 19.85 -22.63
CA GLY A 134 -2.08 19.85 -23.89
C GLY A 134 -1.00 20.92 -23.90
N SER A 135 -0.02 20.78 -24.79
CA SER A 135 1.03 21.78 -25.01
C SER A 135 1.10 22.20 -26.45
N SER A 136 1.41 23.47 -26.66
CA SER A 136 1.86 24.07 -27.93
C SER A 136 3.33 24.45 -27.82
N SER A 137 3.84 25.24 -28.76
CA SER A 137 5.24 25.69 -28.72
C SER A 137 5.55 26.58 -27.50
N ASN A 138 4.56 27.34 -27.00
CA ASN A 138 4.77 28.35 -25.95
C ASN A 138 3.83 28.23 -24.77
N PHE A 139 2.78 27.41 -24.84
CA PHE A 139 1.72 27.42 -23.85
C PHE A 139 1.26 26.01 -23.48
N ILE A 140 0.79 25.91 -22.24
CA ILE A 140 0.00 24.80 -21.75
C ILE A 140 -1.48 25.15 -21.82
N TRP A 141 -2.27 24.21 -22.27
CA TRP A 141 -3.71 24.31 -22.39
C TRP A 141 -4.39 23.31 -21.47
N LEU A 142 -5.38 23.80 -20.71
CA LEU A 142 -6.23 22.93 -19.87
C LEU A 142 -7.63 22.91 -20.47
N ASP A 143 -8.17 21.73 -20.71
CA ASP A 143 -9.57 21.51 -21.05
C ASP A 143 -10.39 21.35 -19.76
N ALA A 144 -11.13 22.39 -19.40
CA ALA A 144 -11.99 22.43 -18.22
C ALA A 144 -13.47 22.13 -18.58
N ARG A 145 -13.71 21.37 -19.66
CA ARG A 145 -15.01 20.97 -20.17
C ARG A 145 -15.85 22.08 -20.79
N SER A 146 -16.02 23.20 -20.11
CA SER A 146 -16.82 24.36 -20.56
C SER A 146 -15.96 25.49 -21.14
N SER A 147 -14.67 25.47 -20.85
CA SER A 147 -13.69 26.48 -21.25
C SER A 147 -12.29 25.90 -21.34
N PHE A 148 -11.41 26.62 -22.02
CA PHE A 148 -10.01 26.29 -22.11
C PHE A 148 -9.17 27.35 -21.42
N VAL A 149 -8.25 26.92 -20.55
CA VAL A 149 -7.33 27.81 -19.83
C VAL A 149 -5.96 27.75 -20.51
N LYS A 150 -5.43 28.91 -20.88
CA LYS A 150 -4.10 29.07 -21.48
C LYS A 150 -3.12 29.55 -20.45
N ILE A 151 -2.00 28.86 -20.32
CA ILE A 151 -0.97 29.10 -19.32
C ILE A 151 0.39 29.16 -20.01
N ASP A 152 1.23 30.09 -19.59
CA ASP A 152 2.64 30.10 -20.01
C ASP A 152 3.37 28.87 -19.49
N HIS A 153 4.00 28.10 -20.35
CA HIS A 153 4.58 26.79 -19.99
C HIS A 153 5.86 26.88 -19.13
N SER A 154 6.51 28.04 -19.08
CA SER A 154 7.74 28.22 -18.30
C SER A 154 7.48 28.78 -16.89
N SER A 155 6.51 29.67 -16.77
CA SER A 155 6.19 30.35 -15.51
C SER A 155 4.93 29.81 -14.79
N GLY A 156 4.08 29.06 -15.49
CA GLY A 156 2.78 28.65 -14.97
C GLY A 156 1.76 29.79 -14.83
N MET A 157 2.05 30.97 -15.38
CA MET A 157 1.16 32.13 -15.28
C MET A 157 -0.05 32.00 -16.21
N LEU A 158 -1.22 32.36 -15.69
CA LEU A 158 -2.45 32.44 -16.47
C LEU A 158 -2.33 33.52 -17.56
N ILE A 159 -2.57 33.13 -18.81
CA ILE A 159 -2.64 34.05 -19.97
C ILE A 159 -4.10 34.46 -20.23
N GLY A 160 -5.02 33.50 -20.16
CA GLY A 160 -6.44 33.79 -20.36
C GLY A 160 -7.32 32.53 -20.37
N ILE A 161 -8.62 32.77 -20.39
CA ILE A 161 -9.65 31.72 -20.50
C ILE A 161 -10.41 31.94 -21.80
N TYR A 162 -10.57 30.88 -22.57
CA TYR A 162 -11.10 30.89 -23.92
C TYR A 162 -12.25 29.89 -24.07
N PRO A 163 -13.25 30.14 -24.89
CA PRO A 163 -14.30 29.17 -25.22
C PRO A 163 -13.76 28.06 -26.14
N ILE A 164 -12.78 28.39 -26.97
CA ILE A 164 -12.12 27.49 -27.92
C ILE A 164 -10.61 27.87 -27.95
N PRO A 165 -9.69 26.93 -28.02
CA PRO A 165 -8.27 27.26 -28.16
C PRO A 165 -7.98 28.14 -29.38
N ASP A 166 -7.15 29.16 -29.20
CA ASP A 166 -6.74 30.09 -30.26
C ASP A 166 -5.53 29.59 -31.08
N GLU A 167 -5.10 28.34 -30.82
CA GLU A 167 -3.98 27.68 -31.51
C GLU A 167 -4.43 26.39 -32.18
N LEU A 168 -3.93 26.13 -33.38
CA LEU A 168 -4.31 24.99 -34.20
C LEU A 168 -3.48 23.71 -33.89
N LYS A 169 -2.28 23.88 -33.36
CA LYS A 169 -1.33 22.78 -33.12
C LYS A 169 -1.09 22.58 -31.64
N ILE A 170 -2.05 21.97 -30.98
CA ILE A 170 -1.92 21.58 -29.57
C ILE A 170 -1.80 20.05 -29.52
N LYS A 171 -0.74 19.57 -28.87
CA LYS A 171 -0.56 18.16 -28.58
C LYS A 171 -1.25 17.84 -27.24
N TRP A 172 -2.37 17.14 -27.29
CA TRP A 172 -3.17 16.80 -26.13
C TRP A 172 -2.77 15.46 -25.53
N SER A 173 -2.84 15.33 -24.20
CA SER A 173 -2.94 14.04 -23.53
C SER A 173 -4.30 13.39 -23.80
N SER A 174 -4.46 12.13 -23.43
CA SER A 174 -5.79 11.54 -23.45
C SER A 174 -6.72 12.17 -22.41
N GLY A 175 -7.98 11.98 -22.61
CA GLY A 175 -9.03 12.36 -21.67
C GLY A 175 -10.22 11.40 -21.78
N PRO A 176 -11.40 11.81 -21.30
CA PRO A 176 -12.56 10.93 -21.31
C PRO A 176 -12.84 10.36 -22.71
N TYR A 177 -12.93 9.05 -22.80
CA TYR A 177 -13.27 8.35 -24.04
C TYR A 177 -14.71 8.66 -24.45
N ARG A 178 -14.92 9.11 -25.69
CA ARG A 178 -16.23 9.49 -26.23
C ARG A 178 -16.64 8.66 -27.43
N GLY A 179 -16.05 7.47 -27.60
CA GLY A 179 -16.34 6.58 -28.73
C GLY A 179 -15.67 7.04 -30.05
N GLU A 180 -14.45 7.59 -29.94
CA GLU A 180 -13.68 8.00 -31.11
C GLU A 180 -13.51 6.86 -32.10
N THR A 181 -13.87 7.09 -33.35
CA THR A 181 -13.92 6.07 -34.41
C THR A 181 -12.57 5.38 -34.63
N GLU A 182 -11.44 6.10 -34.48
CA GLU A 182 -10.11 5.54 -34.68
C GLU A 182 -9.76 4.53 -33.58
N LEU A 183 -10.00 4.87 -32.31
CA LEU A 183 -9.75 3.98 -31.18
C LEU A 183 -10.70 2.77 -31.19
N ARG A 184 -11.96 2.99 -31.58
CA ARG A 184 -12.94 1.91 -31.72
C ARG A 184 -12.51 0.89 -32.76
N LYS A 185 -12.00 1.33 -33.90
CA LYS A 185 -11.46 0.44 -34.96
C LYS A 185 -10.30 -0.42 -34.48
N LEU A 186 -9.45 0.10 -33.56
CA LEU A 186 -8.39 -0.72 -32.98
C LEU A 186 -8.95 -1.87 -32.17
N PHE A 187 -9.97 -1.64 -31.33
CA PHE A 187 -10.64 -2.73 -30.59
C PHE A 187 -11.35 -3.74 -31.50
N GLU A 188 -11.93 -3.26 -32.59
CA GLU A 188 -12.62 -4.14 -33.57
C GLU A 188 -11.66 -5.01 -34.38
N ASN A 189 -10.39 -4.55 -34.55
CA ASN A 189 -9.40 -5.22 -35.40
C ASN A 189 -8.32 -5.98 -34.60
N TYR A 190 -8.22 -5.77 -33.27
CA TYR A 190 -7.19 -6.38 -32.44
C TYR A 190 -7.79 -7.39 -31.46
N ASN A 191 -7.01 -8.40 -31.15
CA ASN A 191 -7.39 -9.39 -30.16
C ASN A 191 -7.07 -8.88 -28.75
N LEU A 192 -8.02 -9.01 -27.84
CA LEU A 192 -7.77 -8.86 -26.42
C LEU A 192 -7.26 -10.18 -25.85
N LEU A 193 -6.11 -10.15 -25.20
CA LEU A 193 -5.54 -11.32 -24.55
C LEU A 193 -6.20 -11.55 -23.16
N ASP A 194 -5.78 -12.61 -22.49
CA ASP A 194 -6.22 -12.93 -21.12
C ASP A 194 -7.75 -13.17 -20.97
N GLY A 195 -8.42 -13.55 -22.07
CA GLY A 195 -9.85 -13.90 -22.07
C GLY A 195 -10.80 -12.72 -22.03
N TRP A 196 -10.32 -11.52 -22.30
CA TRP A 196 -11.16 -10.34 -22.45
C TRP A 196 -11.77 -10.24 -23.85
N ILE A 197 -12.97 -9.70 -23.93
CA ILE A 197 -13.67 -9.39 -25.19
C ILE A 197 -14.19 -7.96 -25.17
N PHE A 198 -14.31 -7.35 -26.35
CA PHE A 198 -14.92 -6.04 -26.55
C PHE A 198 -16.29 -6.20 -27.23
N ASN A 199 -17.36 -5.67 -26.62
CA ASN A 199 -18.71 -5.76 -27.15
C ASN A 199 -19.21 -4.47 -27.83
N GLY A 200 -18.28 -3.55 -28.19
CA GLY A 200 -18.57 -2.29 -28.85
C GLY A 200 -18.51 -1.06 -27.96
N ASN A 201 -18.73 -1.17 -26.65
CA ASN A 201 -18.62 -0.07 -25.68
C ASN A 201 -17.94 -0.47 -24.38
N GLU A 202 -17.99 -1.75 -24.05
CA GLU A 202 -17.50 -2.30 -22.78
C GLU A 202 -16.49 -3.42 -23.04
N LEU A 203 -15.58 -3.58 -22.12
CA LEU A 203 -14.71 -4.73 -22.00
C LEU A 203 -15.36 -5.74 -21.06
N ILE A 204 -15.39 -7.00 -21.46
CA ILE A 204 -15.96 -8.08 -20.66
C ILE A 204 -14.86 -9.10 -20.42
N ASP A 205 -14.61 -9.45 -19.17
CA ASP A 205 -13.66 -10.49 -18.81
C ASP A 205 -14.24 -11.90 -18.95
N ARG A 206 -13.42 -12.92 -18.71
CA ARG A 206 -13.80 -14.34 -18.77
C ARG A 206 -14.91 -14.75 -17.80
N LEU A 207 -15.16 -13.96 -16.75
CA LEU A 207 -16.25 -14.17 -15.78
C LEU A 207 -17.52 -13.40 -16.11
N GLY A 208 -17.51 -12.61 -17.20
CA GLY A 208 -18.63 -11.76 -17.58
C GLY A 208 -18.71 -10.42 -16.85
N ARG A 209 -17.69 -10.03 -16.07
CA ARG A 209 -17.64 -8.71 -15.44
C ARG A 209 -17.34 -7.65 -16.49
N ARG A 210 -17.93 -6.48 -16.31
CA ARG A 210 -17.88 -5.39 -17.28
C ARG A 210 -16.97 -4.27 -16.77
N ALA A 211 -16.07 -3.81 -17.63
CA ALA A 211 -15.26 -2.63 -17.41
C ALA A 211 -15.49 -1.61 -18.53
N ASN A 212 -15.74 -0.36 -18.16
CA ASN A 212 -15.91 0.71 -19.12
C ASN A 212 -14.56 1.33 -19.46
N ILE A 213 -14.35 1.58 -20.76
CA ILE A 213 -13.19 2.35 -21.20
C ILE A 213 -13.39 3.81 -20.79
N LYS A 214 -12.45 4.31 -19.99
CA LYS A 214 -12.45 5.71 -19.54
C LYS A 214 -11.62 6.60 -20.45
N THR A 215 -10.50 6.09 -20.93
CA THR A 215 -9.55 6.86 -21.73
C THR A 215 -8.80 5.96 -22.70
N GLY A 216 -8.39 6.52 -23.82
CA GLY A 216 -7.54 5.86 -24.79
C GLY A 216 -6.49 6.81 -25.33
N PHE A 217 -5.31 6.29 -25.64
CA PHE A 217 -4.17 7.06 -26.12
C PHE A 217 -3.36 6.30 -27.15
N VAL A 218 -3.05 6.97 -28.25
CA VAL A 218 -2.10 6.48 -29.26
C VAL A 218 -0.85 7.36 -29.20
N GLY A 219 0.25 6.75 -28.81
CA GLY A 219 1.55 7.43 -28.66
C GLY A 219 2.28 7.66 -29.99
N ASN A 220 3.39 8.40 -29.92
CA ASN A 220 4.16 8.78 -31.11
C ASN A 220 4.85 7.61 -31.81
N HIS A 221 5.10 6.51 -31.09
CA HIS A 221 5.81 5.32 -31.59
C HIS A 221 4.88 4.15 -31.86
N GLY A 222 3.57 4.44 -32.02
CA GLY A 222 2.57 3.41 -32.26
C GLY A 222 2.18 2.63 -31.01
N ASN A 223 2.60 3.05 -29.81
CA ASN A 223 2.08 2.52 -28.56
C ASN A 223 0.62 2.87 -28.40
N VAL A 224 -0.19 1.93 -27.96
CA VAL A 224 -1.62 2.11 -27.76
C VAL A 224 -1.99 1.69 -26.35
N PHE A 225 -2.69 2.56 -25.65
CA PHE A 225 -3.10 2.38 -24.28
C PHE A 225 -4.60 2.59 -24.12
N PHE A 226 -5.24 1.78 -23.27
CA PHE A 226 -6.61 1.99 -22.83
C PHE A 226 -6.68 1.85 -21.31
N GLY A 227 -7.30 2.82 -20.68
CA GLY A 227 -7.58 2.80 -19.26
C GLY A 227 -9.05 2.60 -18.97
N THR A 228 -9.37 1.83 -17.94
CA THR A 228 -10.74 1.51 -17.53
C THR A 228 -11.15 2.22 -16.24
N ASN A 229 -12.45 2.18 -15.95
CA ASN A 229 -13.01 2.62 -14.67
C ASN A 229 -12.63 1.70 -13.48
N GLU A 230 -12.13 0.49 -13.76
CA GLU A 230 -11.67 -0.47 -12.75
C GLU A 230 -10.15 -0.40 -12.49
N GLY A 231 -9.45 0.55 -13.15
CA GLY A 231 -8.01 0.74 -13.01
C GLY A 231 -7.14 -0.19 -13.84
N SER A 232 -7.73 -0.98 -14.74
CA SER A 232 -6.98 -1.85 -15.65
C SER A 232 -6.40 -1.04 -16.80
N LEU A 233 -5.10 -1.23 -17.06
CA LEU A 233 -4.41 -0.69 -18.22
C LEU A 233 -4.23 -1.77 -19.27
N PHE A 234 -4.76 -1.54 -20.47
CA PHE A 234 -4.49 -2.35 -21.65
C PHE A 234 -3.40 -1.68 -22.48
N TYR A 235 -2.42 -2.46 -22.87
CA TYR A 235 -1.29 -2.00 -23.68
C TYR A 235 -1.11 -2.90 -24.90
N GLY A 236 -0.80 -2.27 -26.02
CA GLY A 236 -0.43 -2.91 -27.27
C GLY A 236 0.29 -1.90 -28.16
N THR A 237 0.59 -2.33 -29.38
CA THR A 237 1.16 -1.44 -30.41
C THR A 237 0.35 -1.58 -31.69
N THR A 238 0.42 -0.56 -32.55
CA THR A 238 -0.25 -0.58 -33.87
C THR A 238 0.20 -1.73 -34.78
N THR A 239 1.27 -2.44 -34.41
CA THR A 239 1.84 -3.57 -35.18
C THR A 239 1.59 -4.94 -34.54
N MET A 240 1.14 -5.01 -33.27
CA MET A 240 1.00 -6.29 -32.55
C MET A 240 -0.36 -6.96 -32.77
N GLU A 241 -1.36 -6.25 -33.26
CA GLU A 241 -2.74 -6.73 -33.42
C GLU A 241 -3.34 -7.37 -32.18
N SER A 242 -2.80 -7.04 -30.98
CA SER A 242 -3.26 -7.55 -29.69
C SER A 242 -3.03 -6.56 -28.57
N PHE A 243 -3.87 -6.66 -27.53
CA PHE A 243 -3.74 -5.93 -26.27
C PHE A 243 -3.66 -6.89 -25.11
N SER A 244 -2.73 -6.63 -24.18
CA SER A 244 -2.60 -7.33 -22.90
C SER A 244 -2.93 -6.39 -21.75
N ILE A 245 -3.44 -6.94 -20.66
CA ILE A 245 -3.56 -6.21 -19.42
C ILE A 245 -2.17 -6.11 -18.77
N MET A 246 -1.82 -4.92 -18.32
CA MET A 246 -0.61 -4.68 -17.55
C MET A 246 -0.95 -4.74 -16.06
N PRO A 247 -0.40 -5.70 -15.32
CA PRO A 247 -0.65 -5.81 -13.89
C PRO A 247 -0.05 -4.63 -13.13
N ASP A 248 -0.85 -3.98 -12.28
CA ASP A 248 -0.38 -2.95 -11.33
C ASP A 248 0.31 -3.62 -10.14
N HIS A 249 1.15 -2.90 -9.39
CA HIS A 249 1.88 -3.42 -8.24
C HIS A 249 0.94 -3.97 -7.16
N ILE A 250 -0.11 -3.23 -6.83
CA ILE A 250 -1.16 -3.65 -5.90
C ILE A 250 -2.51 -3.16 -6.39
N GLN A 251 -3.56 -3.87 -6.01
CA GLN A 251 -4.94 -3.48 -6.35
C GLN A 251 -5.71 -2.87 -5.18
N ASN A 252 -5.19 -3.02 -3.97
CA ASN A 252 -5.83 -2.62 -2.73
C ASN A 252 -5.22 -1.34 -2.16
N THR A 253 -5.97 -0.65 -1.30
CA THR A 253 -5.55 0.61 -0.69
C THR A 253 -5.19 0.45 0.79
N ASP A 254 -5.96 -0.32 1.58
CA ASP A 254 -5.72 -0.55 3.01
C ASP A 254 -4.99 -1.89 3.20
N VAL A 255 -3.68 -1.84 3.36
CA VAL A 255 -2.83 -3.03 3.55
C VAL A 255 -2.77 -3.39 5.02
N SER A 256 -3.30 -4.55 5.37
CA SER A 256 -3.42 -5.06 6.75
C SER A 256 -2.34 -6.05 7.13
N SER A 257 -1.85 -6.83 6.17
CA SER A 257 -0.89 -7.89 6.43
C SER A 257 0.11 -8.03 5.29
N LEU A 258 1.33 -8.37 5.66
CA LEU A 258 2.44 -8.59 4.75
C LEU A 258 3.18 -9.87 5.16
N ILE A 259 3.68 -10.62 4.18
CA ILE A 259 4.68 -11.66 4.43
C ILE A 259 5.69 -11.68 3.28
N TYR A 260 6.96 -11.82 3.62
CA TYR A 260 8.04 -11.92 2.65
C TYR A 260 8.62 -13.34 2.65
N SER A 261 8.66 -13.94 1.48
CA SER A 261 9.24 -15.28 1.29
C SER A 261 9.82 -15.39 -0.12
N GLU A 262 11.06 -15.87 -0.25
CA GLU A 262 11.70 -16.22 -1.53
C GLU A 262 11.68 -15.08 -2.60
N ASN A 263 11.94 -13.83 -2.19
CA ASN A 263 11.83 -12.60 -3.00
C ASN A 263 10.40 -12.20 -3.41
N GLU A 264 9.39 -12.87 -2.89
CA GLU A 264 7.99 -12.51 -3.06
C GLU A 264 7.46 -11.81 -1.81
N LEU A 265 6.74 -10.72 -2.01
CA LEU A 265 5.98 -10.04 -0.97
C LEU A 265 4.49 -10.29 -1.21
N TYR A 266 3.87 -11.01 -0.28
CA TYR A 266 2.41 -11.23 -0.29
C TYR A 266 1.75 -10.14 0.53
N ILE A 267 0.63 -9.62 0.04
CA ILE A 267 -0.01 -8.40 0.54
C ILE A 267 -1.50 -8.67 0.71
N GLY A 268 -1.97 -8.63 1.95
CA GLY A 268 -3.38 -8.71 2.32
C GLY A 268 -3.99 -7.34 2.58
N SER A 269 -5.31 -7.22 2.45
CA SER A 269 -6.06 -5.98 2.66
C SER A 269 -7.28 -6.22 3.53
N GLN A 270 -7.59 -5.25 4.41
CA GLN A 270 -8.77 -5.31 5.27
C GLN A 270 -9.98 -4.51 4.75
N ASP A 271 -9.89 -3.89 3.59
CA ASP A 271 -11.00 -3.12 3.04
C ASP A 271 -12.13 -4.05 2.55
N PHE A 272 -13.25 -4.06 3.26
CA PHE A 272 -14.41 -4.88 2.94
C PHE A 272 -15.08 -4.56 1.60
N GLN A 273 -14.97 -3.33 1.12
CA GLN A 273 -15.66 -2.90 -0.11
C GLN A 273 -14.75 -2.95 -1.33
N GLN A 274 -13.45 -2.84 -1.14
CA GLN A 274 -12.45 -2.73 -2.21
C GLN A 274 -11.41 -3.84 -2.19
N SER A 275 -11.44 -4.76 -1.21
CA SER A 275 -10.52 -5.90 -1.19
C SER A 275 -10.77 -6.78 -2.40
N LYS A 276 -9.94 -6.60 -3.44
CA LYS A 276 -10.06 -7.40 -4.68
C LYS A 276 -9.40 -8.76 -4.57
N GLY A 277 -8.51 -8.96 -3.60
CA GLY A 277 -7.77 -10.21 -3.43
C GLY A 277 -6.46 -10.06 -2.68
N ILE A 278 -5.59 -11.04 -2.85
CA ILE A 278 -4.23 -11.04 -2.31
C ILE A 278 -3.28 -10.69 -3.45
N SER A 279 -2.43 -9.67 -3.24
CA SER A 279 -1.40 -9.31 -4.20
C SER A 279 -0.09 -10.01 -3.85
N GLN A 280 0.64 -10.48 -4.86
CA GLN A 280 1.98 -11.03 -4.78
C GLN A 280 2.90 -10.17 -5.64
N LEU A 281 3.92 -9.59 -5.05
CA LEU A 281 4.89 -8.72 -5.70
C LEU A 281 6.28 -9.36 -5.65
N ASN A 282 6.85 -9.64 -6.81
CA ASN A 282 8.24 -10.10 -6.91
C ASN A 282 9.19 -8.89 -6.81
N LEU A 283 9.99 -8.85 -5.75
CA LEU A 283 10.87 -7.71 -5.48
C LEU A 283 12.10 -7.64 -6.41
N ALA A 284 12.44 -8.73 -7.10
CA ALA A 284 13.56 -8.77 -8.02
C ALA A 284 13.18 -8.29 -9.43
N SER A 285 11.99 -8.66 -9.91
CA SER A 285 11.51 -8.33 -11.27
C SER A 285 10.50 -7.18 -11.29
N SER A 286 10.00 -6.75 -10.14
CA SER A 286 8.88 -5.80 -10.01
C SER A 286 7.59 -6.28 -10.70
N SER A 287 7.49 -7.57 -10.99
CA SER A 287 6.26 -8.16 -11.51
C SER A 287 5.27 -8.43 -10.37
N SER A 288 3.98 -8.36 -10.66
CA SER A 288 2.94 -8.61 -9.69
C SER A 288 1.87 -9.57 -10.22
N ILE A 289 1.27 -10.31 -9.30
CA ILE A 289 0.12 -11.18 -9.54
C ILE A 289 -0.95 -10.78 -8.51
N CYS A 290 -2.19 -10.73 -8.92
CA CYS A 290 -3.30 -10.57 -7.99
C CYS A 290 -4.21 -11.81 -8.05
N TYR A 291 -4.36 -12.46 -6.90
CA TYR A 291 -5.31 -13.56 -6.69
C TYR A 291 -6.68 -12.96 -6.35
N VAL A 292 -7.45 -12.63 -7.37
CA VAL A 292 -8.76 -12.00 -7.21
C VAL A 292 -9.74 -12.98 -6.59
N PHE A 293 -10.43 -12.62 -5.51
CA PHE A 293 -11.33 -13.51 -4.78
C PHE A 293 -12.41 -14.14 -5.65
N GLU A 294 -13.08 -13.35 -6.47
CA GLU A 294 -14.15 -13.83 -7.35
C GLU A 294 -13.63 -14.73 -8.46
N GLU A 295 -12.44 -14.47 -8.99
CA GLU A 295 -11.89 -15.22 -10.13
C GLU A 295 -11.15 -16.49 -9.71
N THR A 296 -10.35 -16.37 -8.67
CA THR A 296 -9.38 -17.40 -8.30
C THR A 296 -9.94 -18.30 -7.22
N ILE A 297 -10.69 -17.72 -6.29
CA ILE A 297 -11.16 -18.41 -5.08
C ILE A 297 -12.67 -18.68 -5.16
N ASN A 298 -13.38 -18.05 -6.10
CA ASN A 298 -14.83 -18.13 -6.28
C ASN A 298 -15.60 -17.77 -4.99
N MET A 299 -15.18 -16.70 -4.35
CA MET A 299 -15.82 -16.17 -3.15
C MET A 299 -16.03 -14.66 -3.23
N THR A 300 -16.92 -14.14 -2.42
CA THR A 300 -17.11 -12.70 -2.26
C THR A 300 -15.86 -12.05 -1.64
N PRO A 301 -15.58 -10.77 -1.93
CA PRO A 301 -14.51 -10.03 -1.29
C PRO A 301 -14.53 -10.17 0.23
N SER A 302 -13.39 -10.43 0.83
CA SER A 302 -13.21 -10.64 2.25
C SER A 302 -11.95 -9.93 2.73
N PRO A 303 -11.90 -9.37 3.94
CA PRO A 303 -10.67 -8.84 4.50
C PRO A 303 -9.66 -9.97 4.74
N VAL A 304 -8.39 -9.64 4.62
CA VAL A 304 -7.25 -10.50 4.96
C VAL A 304 -6.46 -9.80 6.06
N TYR A 305 -6.56 -10.30 7.28
CA TYR A 305 -5.92 -9.71 8.46
C TYR A 305 -4.52 -10.26 8.74
N SER A 306 -4.26 -11.49 8.31
CA SER A 306 -2.97 -12.16 8.51
C SER A 306 -2.61 -13.03 7.32
N LEU A 307 -1.31 -13.23 7.13
CA LEU A 307 -0.74 -14.09 6.10
C LEU A 307 0.32 -14.99 6.70
N PHE A 308 0.35 -16.24 6.27
CA PHE A 308 1.42 -17.19 6.57
C PHE A 308 1.83 -17.92 5.29
N HIS A 309 3.13 -18.05 5.05
CA HIS A 309 3.66 -18.75 3.89
C HIS A 309 4.71 -19.76 4.33
N SER A 310 4.58 -20.99 3.87
CA SER A 310 5.56 -22.05 4.12
C SER A 310 5.68 -22.96 2.91
N LYS A 311 6.89 -23.16 2.44
CA LYS A 311 7.16 -23.95 1.22
C LYS A 311 6.39 -23.35 0.03
N ASN A 312 5.44 -24.09 -0.54
CA ASN A 312 4.58 -23.65 -1.64
C ASN A 312 3.11 -23.48 -1.20
N GLU A 313 2.89 -23.13 0.05
CA GLU A 313 1.56 -22.96 0.64
C GLU A 313 1.40 -21.57 1.22
N LEU A 314 0.35 -20.88 0.81
CA LEU A 314 -0.06 -19.59 1.34
C LEU A 314 -1.35 -19.75 2.13
N TRP A 315 -1.36 -19.20 3.33
CA TRP A 315 -2.50 -19.17 4.22
C TRP A 315 -2.88 -17.72 4.49
N ALA A 316 -4.16 -17.40 4.42
CA ALA A 316 -4.65 -16.04 4.63
C ALA A 316 -5.83 -16.03 5.59
N GLY A 317 -5.68 -15.35 6.71
CA GLY A 317 -6.70 -15.22 7.76
C GLY A 317 -7.67 -14.10 7.49
N GLY A 318 -8.97 -14.43 7.50
CA GLY A 318 -10.08 -13.50 7.33
C GLY A 318 -10.96 -13.40 8.59
N ASP A 319 -12.24 -13.08 8.41
CA ASP A 319 -13.22 -13.03 9.51
C ASP A 319 -13.89 -14.40 9.67
N GLY A 320 -13.39 -15.20 10.62
CA GLY A 320 -13.85 -16.57 10.88
C GLY A 320 -13.55 -17.58 9.78
N ILE A 321 -12.67 -17.25 8.87
CA ILE A 321 -12.22 -18.09 7.77
C ILE A 321 -10.69 -18.05 7.63
N VAL A 322 -10.14 -19.10 7.04
CA VAL A 322 -8.76 -19.13 6.54
C VAL A 322 -8.78 -19.61 5.10
N LEU A 323 -8.13 -18.88 4.22
CA LEU A 323 -7.90 -19.29 2.84
C LEU A 323 -6.59 -20.05 2.76
N TYR A 324 -6.61 -21.19 2.11
CA TYR A 324 -5.46 -22.02 1.83
C TYR A 324 -5.19 -22.05 0.33
N HIS A 325 -3.98 -21.79 -0.08
CA HIS A 325 -3.51 -21.89 -1.46
C HIS A 325 -2.32 -22.83 -1.56
N ASN A 326 -2.49 -23.92 -2.31
CA ASN A 326 -1.37 -24.74 -2.76
C ASN A 326 -0.87 -24.18 -4.09
N GLN A 327 0.33 -23.60 -4.09
CA GLN A 327 0.90 -22.94 -5.27
C GLN A 327 1.34 -23.91 -6.37
N ASN A 328 1.71 -25.16 -6.02
CA ASN A 328 2.11 -26.16 -7.00
C ASN A 328 0.95 -26.58 -7.91
N ASP A 329 -0.22 -26.74 -7.31
CA ASP A 329 -1.42 -27.22 -8.02
C ASP A 329 -2.34 -26.04 -8.39
N ASN A 330 -1.98 -24.83 -7.99
CA ASN A 330 -2.79 -23.61 -8.08
C ASN A 330 -4.22 -23.84 -7.54
N TYR A 331 -4.31 -24.50 -6.39
CA TYR A 331 -5.57 -24.91 -5.79
C TYR A 331 -5.87 -24.06 -4.55
N TRP A 332 -7.07 -23.48 -4.52
CA TRP A 332 -7.58 -22.70 -3.40
C TRP A 332 -8.67 -23.43 -2.63
N ARG A 333 -8.66 -23.26 -1.31
CA ARG A 333 -9.69 -23.80 -0.41
C ARG A 333 -10.00 -22.81 0.71
N THR A 334 -11.29 -22.67 1.00
CA THR A 334 -11.76 -21.93 2.19
C THR A 334 -11.94 -22.91 3.34
N LEU A 335 -11.39 -22.58 4.50
CA LEU A 335 -11.50 -23.32 5.74
C LEU A 335 -12.34 -22.49 6.72
N GLU A 336 -13.23 -23.15 7.42
CA GLU A 336 -14.23 -22.53 8.30
C GLU A 336 -14.19 -23.13 9.70
N HIS A 337 -15.07 -22.65 10.58
CA HIS A 337 -15.16 -23.09 11.96
C HIS A 337 -15.29 -24.61 12.13
N SER A 338 -16.04 -25.29 11.26
CA SER A 338 -16.17 -26.74 11.26
C SER A 338 -14.87 -27.51 11.00
N MET A 339 -13.82 -26.80 10.58
CA MET A 339 -12.48 -27.35 10.28
C MET A 339 -11.43 -26.92 11.31
N GLY A 340 -11.83 -26.21 12.38
CA GLY A 340 -10.94 -25.77 13.45
C GLY A 340 -10.51 -24.31 13.38
N VAL A 341 -11.09 -23.51 12.47
CA VAL A 341 -10.85 -22.06 12.42
C VAL A 341 -11.66 -21.41 13.54
N PRO A 342 -11.05 -20.62 14.45
CA PRO A 342 -11.76 -19.91 15.49
C PRO A 342 -12.64 -18.80 14.90
N GLN A 343 -13.69 -18.43 15.62
CA GLN A 343 -14.54 -17.30 15.21
C GLN A 343 -13.82 -15.96 15.35
N GLY A 344 -14.30 -14.95 14.62
CA GLY A 344 -13.80 -13.57 14.63
C GLY A 344 -12.60 -13.37 13.71
N GLN A 345 -11.99 -12.20 13.81
CA GLN A 345 -10.85 -11.82 12.97
C GLN A 345 -9.63 -12.69 13.29
N VAL A 346 -9.06 -13.31 12.28
CA VAL A 346 -7.84 -14.10 12.40
C VAL A 346 -6.65 -13.15 12.35
N HIS A 347 -6.08 -12.86 13.52
CA HIS A 347 -5.00 -11.89 13.66
C HIS A 347 -3.65 -12.44 13.27
N ASP A 348 -3.42 -13.74 13.53
CA ASP A 348 -2.17 -14.37 13.18
C ASP A 348 -2.31 -15.86 12.89
N ILE A 349 -1.40 -16.37 12.08
CA ILE A 349 -1.31 -17.79 11.69
C ILE A 349 0.14 -18.23 11.76
N TYR A 350 0.40 -19.25 12.55
CA TYR A 350 1.69 -19.90 12.62
C TYR A 350 1.58 -21.37 12.22
N GLY A 351 2.48 -21.85 11.36
CA GLY A 351 2.53 -23.23 10.92
C GLY A 351 3.90 -23.89 11.11
N ASN A 352 3.88 -25.19 11.42
CA ASN A 352 5.04 -26.05 11.33
C ASN A 352 4.80 -27.17 10.31
N ASP A 353 5.67 -28.16 10.22
CA ASP A 353 5.56 -29.27 9.25
C ASP A 353 4.27 -30.09 9.37
N THR A 354 3.58 -30.06 10.50
CA THR A 354 2.42 -30.92 10.77
C THR A 354 1.15 -30.19 11.15
N HIS A 355 1.26 -29.02 11.75
CA HIS A 355 0.12 -28.31 12.31
C HIS A 355 0.16 -26.82 12.00
N LEU A 356 -1.04 -26.27 11.90
CA LEU A 356 -1.31 -24.84 11.80
C LEU A 356 -1.99 -24.37 13.08
N TRP A 357 -1.51 -23.27 13.64
CA TRP A 357 -2.08 -22.57 14.78
C TRP A 357 -2.69 -21.27 14.30
N ILE A 358 -3.91 -20.99 14.73
CA ILE A 358 -4.70 -19.87 14.25
C ILE A 358 -5.16 -19.05 15.45
N GLY A 359 -4.59 -17.84 15.59
CA GLY A 359 -4.97 -16.86 16.58
C GLY A 359 -6.04 -15.91 16.08
N SER A 360 -7.10 -15.72 16.86
CA SER A 360 -8.17 -14.80 16.48
C SER A 360 -8.55 -13.85 17.62
N SER A 361 -9.44 -12.91 17.30
CA SER A 361 -10.06 -12.02 18.30
C SER A 361 -10.88 -12.77 19.37
N ARG A 362 -11.20 -14.06 19.17
CA ARG A 362 -12.04 -14.85 20.05
C ARG A 362 -11.41 -16.14 20.55
N GLY A 363 -10.17 -16.42 20.19
CA GLY A 363 -9.50 -17.61 20.70
C GLY A 363 -8.48 -18.23 19.78
N LEU A 364 -8.10 -19.46 20.13
CA LEU A 364 -7.12 -20.28 19.44
C LEU A 364 -7.80 -21.42 18.68
N GLY A 365 -7.37 -21.65 17.44
CA GLY A 365 -7.65 -22.85 16.68
C GLY A 365 -6.37 -23.62 16.37
N ARG A 366 -6.49 -24.93 16.17
CA ARG A 366 -5.40 -25.78 15.71
C ARG A 366 -5.92 -26.80 14.71
N MET A 367 -5.18 -26.97 13.62
CA MET A 367 -5.50 -27.96 12.60
C MET A 367 -4.27 -28.71 12.13
N ASN A 368 -4.48 -29.87 11.55
CA ASN A 368 -3.43 -30.62 10.85
C ASN A 368 -3.31 -30.14 9.41
N ASN A 369 -2.11 -29.68 8.97
CA ASN A 369 -1.89 -29.09 7.64
C ASN A 369 -2.11 -30.08 6.48
N THR A 370 -1.90 -31.39 6.71
CA THR A 370 -2.06 -32.39 5.65
C THR A 370 -3.53 -32.74 5.42
N THR A 371 -4.29 -32.92 6.51
CA THR A 371 -5.70 -33.31 6.42
C THR A 371 -6.64 -32.13 6.32
N LEU A 372 -6.18 -30.92 6.67
CA LEU A 372 -6.96 -29.69 6.79
C LEU A 372 -8.19 -29.86 7.69
N ARG A 373 -7.99 -30.55 8.81
CA ARG A 373 -9.02 -30.82 9.83
C ARG A 373 -8.55 -30.35 11.18
N GLU A 374 -9.51 -29.98 12.00
CA GLU A 374 -9.30 -29.70 13.42
C GLU A 374 -8.55 -30.83 14.12
N ASP A 375 -7.55 -30.46 14.91
CA ASP A 375 -6.74 -31.37 15.72
C ASP A 375 -6.43 -30.75 17.09
N PRO A 376 -7.46 -30.63 17.97
CA PRO A 376 -7.33 -29.93 19.23
C PRO A 376 -6.51 -30.71 20.25
N ILE A 377 -5.82 -29.98 21.12
CA ILE A 377 -5.02 -30.55 22.22
C ILE A 377 -5.53 -30.12 23.60
N GLY A 378 -6.64 -29.40 23.63
CA GLY A 378 -7.35 -29.01 24.87
C GLY A 378 -6.97 -27.65 25.45
N ILE A 379 -5.84 -27.02 25.00
CA ILE A 379 -5.48 -25.67 25.45
C ILE A 379 -6.37 -24.60 24.84
N GLU A 380 -7.04 -24.87 23.74
CA GLU A 380 -7.93 -23.95 23.01
C GLU A 380 -9.04 -23.42 23.94
N ASN A 381 -9.49 -24.24 24.89
CA ASN A 381 -10.51 -23.83 25.86
C ASN A 381 -10.02 -22.73 26.82
N ILE A 382 -8.71 -22.65 27.07
CA ILE A 382 -8.12 -21.61 27.93
C ILE A 382 -8.19 -20.24 27.24
N PHE A 383 -8.07 -20.24 25.92
CA PHE A 383 -8.09 -19.02 25.12
C PHE A 383 -9.51 -18.58 24.70
N GLN A 384 -10.56 -19.26 25.16
CA GLN A 384 -11.93 -18.90 24.80
C GLN A 384 -12.24 -17.45 25.18
N ASN A 385 -12.58 -16.61 24.19
CA ASN A 385 -12.79 -15.17 24.31
C ASN A 385 -11.53 -14.35 24.71
N ILE A 386 -10.35 -14.91 24.57
CA ILE A 386 -9.08 -14.18 24.70
C ILE A 386 -8.56 -13.90 23.30
N ALA A 387 -8.40 -12.62 22.96
CA ALA A 387 -7.80 -12.24 21.69
C ALA A 387 -6.31 -12.62 21.67
N ILE A 388 -5.91 -13.32 20.62
CA ILE A 388 -4.52 -13.67 20.32
C ILE A 388 -4.10 -12.76 19.18
N HIS A 389 -3.05 -11.99 19.38
CA HIS A 389 -2.58 -11.01 18.42
C HIS A 389 -1.38 -11.51 17.61
N ASP A 390 -0.55 -12.37 18.23
CA ASP A 390 0.69 -12.83 17.64
C ASP A 390 1.05 -14.25 18.13
N ILE A 391 1.58 -15.09 17.26
CA ILE A 391 2.00 -16.47 17.54
C ILE A 391 3.36 -16.71 16.91
N ASP A 392 4.36 -17.05 17.73
CA ASP A 392 5.68 -17.38 17.22
C ASP A 392 6.26 -18.63 17.89
N SER A 393 7.20 -19.28 17.22
CA SER A 393 7.92 -20.45 17.75
C SER A 393 9.30 -20.05 18.21
N ILE A 394 9.48 -19.99 19.51
CA ILE A 394 10.68 -19.53 20.18
C ILE A 394 11.22 -20.62 21.09
N ASP A 395 12.49 -20.99 20.93
CA ASP A 395 13.14 -22.04 21.73
C ASP A 395 12.31 -23.35 21.81
N HIS A 396 11.81 -23.81 20.64
CA HIS A 396 10.97 -25.01 20.50
C HIS A 396 9.64 -24.96 21.29
N ARG A 397 9.18 -23.77 21.66
CA ARG A 397 7.90 -23.50 22.32
C ARG A 397 7.09 -22.54 21.49
N LEU A 398 5.77 -22.67 21.56
CA LEU A 398 4.87 -21.68 20.95
C LEU A 398 4.57 -20.58 21.98
N TRP A 399 4.77 -19.36 21.56
CA TRP A 399 4.49 -18.17 22.33
C TRP A 399 3.23 -17.49 21.74
N PHE A 400 2.31 -17.14 22.60
CA PHE A 400 1.06 -16.50 22.23
C PHE A 400 1.02 -15.10 22.87
N GLY A 401 1.13 -14.07 22.05
CA GLY A 401 0.89 -12.69 22.45
C GLY A 401 -0.60 -12.41 22.53
N THR A 402 -1.12 -12.10 23.71
CA THR A 402 -2.55 -11.95 23.92
C THR A 402 -2.90 -10.67 24.66
N ARG A 403 -4.19 -10.33 24.66
CA ARG A 403 -4.71 -9.26 25.52
C ARG A 403 -4.49 -9.53 27.02
N ALA A 404 -4.41 -10.79 27.43
CA ALA A 404 -4.22 -11.19 28.83
C ALA A 404 -2.75 -11.35 29.23
N GLY A 405 -1.80 -11.12 28.31
CA GLY A 405 -0.37 -11.31 28.48
C GLY A 405 0.20 -12.36 27.53
N VAL A 406 1.35 -12.93 27.88
CA VAL A 406 2.01 -13.99 27.10
C VAL A 406 1.70 -15.35 27.70
N PHE A 407 1.31 -16.29 26.85
CA PHE A 407 1.20 -17.71 27.17
C PHE A 407 2.22 -18.50 26.38
N ILE A 408 2.75 -19.57 26.96
CA ILE A 408 3.82 -20.35 26.35
C ILE A 408 3.43 -21.83 26.38
N TYR A 409 3.37 -22.46 25.21
CA TYR A 409 3.07 -23.89 25.09
C TYR A 409 4.32 -24.69 24.77
N SER A 410 4.61 -25.69 25.59
CA SER A 410 5.67 -26.66 25.35
C SER A 410 5.08 -27.93 24.70
N SER A 411 5.41 -28.20 23.45
CA SER A 411 5.00 -29.42 22.76
C SER A 411 5.62 -30.66 23.38
N ILE A 412 6.83 -30.57 23.95
CA ILE A 412 7.55 -31.67 24.60
C ILE A 412 6.84 -32.10 25.87
N GLN A 413 6.37 -31.14 26.67
CA GLN A 413 5.68 -31.37 27.93
C GLN A 413 4.17 -31.51 27.77
N SER A 414 3.64 -31.15 26.58
CA SER A 414 2.20 -31.03 26.30
C SER A 414 1.46 -30.15 27.32
N GLN A 415 2.11 -29.07 27.73
CA GLN A 415 1.65 -28.20 28.83
C GLN A 415 1.75 -26.73 28.44
N LEU A 416 0.71 -25.98 28.85
CA LEU A 416 0.75 -24.53 28.84
C LEU A 416 1.50 -24.03 30.07
N MET A 417 2.51 -23.21 29.85
CA MET A 417 3.39 -22.61 30.85
C MET A 417 3.04 -21.14 31.03
N GLN A 418 3.24 -20.63 32.25
CA GLN A 418 3.21 -19.20 32.50
C GLN A 418 4.60 -18.58 32.22
N MET A 419 4.64 -17.28 32.00
CA MET A 419 5.90 -16.54 31.79
C MET A 419 6.89 -16.76 32.96
N SER A 420 6.40 -16.80 34.22
CA SER A 420 7.18 -17.06 35.42
C SER A 420 7.85 -18.44 35.46
N ASP A 421 7.36 -19.38 34.66
CA ASP A 421 7.92 -20.75 34.57
C ASP A 421 9.15 -20.81 33.67
N VAL A 422 9.25 -19.88 32.68
CA VAL A 422 10.39 -19.81 31.76
C VAL A 422 11.48 -18.87 32.27
N GLY A 423 11.14 -17.83 33.04
CA GLY A 423 12.12 -16.91 33.64
C GLY A 423 11.55 -16.18 34.85
N ARG A 424 12.29 -16.19 35.97
CA ARG A 424 11.84 -15.58 37.23
C ARG A 424 12.56 -14.27 37.57
N LYS A 425 13.72 -14.03 36.97
CA LYS A 425 14.47 -12.79 37.20
C LYS A 425 13.76 -11.63 36.54
N ASN A 426 13.52 -10.56 37.29
CA ASN A 426 12.89 -9.31 36.83
C ASN A 426 11.55 -9.49 36.11
N PHE A 427 10.79 -10.49 36.52
CA PHE A 427 9.51 -10.84 35.88
C PHE A 427 8.51 -9.69 35.93
N PRO A 428 7.92 -9.28 34.79
CA PRO A 428 6.95 -8.18 34.73
C PRO A 428 5.54 -8.68 35.12
N GLU A 429 5.13 -8.46 36.38
CA GLU A 429 3.84 -8.95 36.92
C GLU A 429 2.59 -8.36 36.25
N GLN A 430 2.71 -7.25 35.52
CA GLN A 430 1.58 -6.50 34.94
C GLN A 430 1.52 -6.51 33.42
N LEU A 431 2.20 -7.45 32.76
CA LEU A 431 2.21 -7.53 31.30
C LEU A 431 0.83 -7.88 30.74
N ARG A 432 0.26 -6.98 29.95
CA ARG A 432 -1.02 -7.14 29.26
C ARG A 432 -0.97 -6.51 27.86
N ASN A 433 -2.01 -6.76 27.07
CA ASN A 433 -2.16 -6.20 25.73
C ASN A 433 -0.86 -6.34 24.90
N VAL A 434 -0.40 -7.58 24.78
CA VAL A 434 0.75 -7.90 23.92
C VAL A 434 0.31 -7.70 22.49
N VAL A 435 0.97 -6.78 21.78
CA VAL A 435 0.66 -6.42 20.40
C VAL A 435 1.46 -7.28 19.44
N SER A 436 2.75 -7.43 19.72
CA SER A 436 3.67 -8.20 18.87
C SER A 436 4.80 -8.78 19.71
N LEU A 437 5.31 -9.92 19.30
CA LEU A 437 6.50 -10.57 19.84
C LEU A 437 7.39 -11.06 18.69
N GLU A 438 8.69 -10.86 18.81
CA GLU A 438 9.64 -11.22 17.77
C GLU A 438 10.94 -11.73 18.39
N GLN A 439 11.43 -12.88 17.92
CA GLN A 439 12.73 -13.40 18.31
C GLN A 439 13.83 -12.77 17.47
N TYR A 440 14.86 -12.28 18.14
CA TYR A 440 16.09 -11.84 17.51
C TYR A 440 17.30 -12.41 18.26
N GLU A 441 18.08 -13.28 17.61
CA GLU A 441 19.20 -14.03 18.24
C GLU A 441 18.72 -14.82 19.47
N SER A 442 19.32 -14.59 20.64
CA SER A 442 18.96 -15.22 21.91
C SER A 442 17.93 -14.44 22.74
N SER A 443 17.32 -13.42 22.19
CA SER A 443 16.34 -12.58 22.90
C SER A 443 14.96 -12.58 22.22
N VAL A 444 13.91 -12.48 23.01
CA VAL A 444 12.53 -12.24 22.57
C VAL A 444 12.14 -10.82 22.94
N TYR A 445 11.70 -10.06 21.96
CA TYR A 445 11.21 -8.70 22.17
C TYR A 445 9.69 -8.70 22.13
N ILE A 446 9.07 -8.01 23.08
CA ILE A 446 7.62 -7.98 23.27
C ILE A 446 7.17 -6.54 23.43
N VAL A 447 6.20 -6.12 22.63
CA VAL A 447 5.52 -4.83 22.80
C VAL A 447 4.21 -5.02 23.53
N SER A 448 3.99 -4.24 24.55
CA SER A 448 2.83 -4.31 25.43
C SER A 448 2.42 -2.93 25.98
N ASP A 449 1.38 -2.89 26.78
CA ASP A 449 0.90 -1.68 27.47
C ASP A 449 1.91 -1.05 28.43
N ILE A 450 2.85 -1.82 28.99
CA ILE A 450 3.88 -1.30 29.89
C ILE A 450 5.14 -0.82 29.15
N GLY A 451 5.32 -1.22 27.90
CA GLY A 451 6.49 -0.85 27.09
C GLY A 451 7.06 -2.00 26.26
N ILE A 452 8.35 -1.91 25.97
CA ILE A 452 9.11 -2.93 25.26
C ILE A 452 9.93 -3.74 26.24
N ILE A 453 9.68 -5.04 26.24
CA ILE A 453 10.31 -6.02 27.12
C ILE A 453 11.22 -6.89 26.29
N GLU A 454 12.39 -7.18 26.82
CA GLU A 454 13.32 -8.17 26.31
C GLU A 454 13.34 -9.37 27.26
N PHE A 455 13.22 -10.57 26.72
CA PHE A 455 13.47 -11.82 27.43
C PHE A 455 14.72 -12.47 26.89
N ASP A 456 15.77 -12.58 27.70
CA ASP A 456 16.97 -13.32 27.38
C ASP A 456 16.72 -14.82 27.61
N ILE A 457 16.81 -15.62 26.54
CA ILE A 457 16.50 -17.05 26.53
C ILE A 457 17.57 -17.83 27.32
N GLU A 458 18.85 -17.43 27.25
CA GLU A 458 19.96 -18.11 27.89
C GLU A 458 20.00 -17.83 29.40
N GLU A 459 19.92 -16.56 29.78
CA GLU A 459 19.95 -16.11 31.18
C GLU A 459 18.60 -16.28 31.90
N LYS A 460 17.51 -16.48 31.14
CA LYS A 460 16.11 -16.57 31.61
C LYS A 460 15.70 -15.33 32.42
N GLU A 461 16.07 -14.17 31.89
CA GLU A 461 15.87 -12.87 32.51
C GLU A 461 14.95 -11.98 31.68
N TRP A 462 14.04 -11.31 32.38
CA TRP A 462 13.12 -10.33 31.79
C TRP A 462 13.64 -8.92 32.04
N ASN A 463 13.70 -8.10 31.01
CA ASN A 463 14.16 -6.71 31.09
C ASN A 463 13.15 -5.78 30.43
N LEU A 464 12.60 -4.83 31.19
CA LEU A 464 11.85 -3.73 30.60
C LEU A 464 12.88 -2.73 30.03
N ILE A 465 13.15 -2.83 28.73
CA ILE A 465 14.19 -2.01 28.07
C ILE A 465 13.71 -0.58 27.79
N PHE A 466 12.41 -0.42 27.49
CA PHE A 466 11.78 0.88 27.29
C PHE A 466 10.37 0.88 27.87
N THR A 467 10.03 1.89 28.66
CA THR A 467 8.66 2.09 29.11
C THR A 467 7.76 2.59 27.98
N SER A 468 6.45 2.41 28.10
CA SER A 468 5.47 2.88 27.10
C SER A 468 5.53 4.39 26.82
N GLY A 469 6.13 5.18 27.71
CA GLY A 469 6.42 6.59 27.47
C GLY A 469 7.30 6.88 26.26
N ILE A 470 8.05 5.88 25.74
CA ILE A 470 8.90 6.07 24.56
C ILE A 470 8.08 6.24 23.26
N TYR A 471 6.88 5.69 23.24
CA TYR A 471 5.89 5.86 22.16
C TYR A 471 4.60 6.49 22.69
N SER A 472 4.71 7.28 23.77
CA SER A 472 3.61 7.89 24.50
C SER A 472 2.58 8.53 23.59
N ASP A 473 1.31 8.35 23.96
CA ASP A 473 0.13 8.85 23.26
C ASP A 473 -0.14 8.23 21.86
N LYS A 474 0.60 7.18 21.48
CA LYS A 474 0.37 6.48 20.20
C LYS A 474 0.08 5.00 20.44
N ASP A 475 -0.95 4.50 19.74
CA ASP A 475 -1.20 3.07 19.69
C ASP A 475 -0.19 2.39 18.76
N VAL A 476 0.40 1.29 19.23
CA VAL A 476 1.32 0.46 18.45
C VAL A 476 0.53 -0.71 17.84
N TYR A 477 0.75 -0.99 16.56
CA TYR A 477 0.07 -2.05 15.81
C TYR A 477 1.01 -3.17 15.37
N SER A 478 2.29 -2.85 15.15
CA SER A 478 3.28 -3.82 14.68
C SER A 478 4.67 -3.45 15.18
N MET A 479 5.55 -4.45 15.23
CA MET A 479 6.95 -4.27 15.56
C MET A 479 7.81 -5.12 14.63
N THR A 480 8.99 -4.63 14.29
CA THR A 480 10.10 -5.44 13.79
C THR A 480 11.43 -4.86 14.26
N LEU A 481 12.48 -5.66 14.21
CA LEU A 481 13.78 -5.24 14.74
C LEU A 481 14.97 -5.84 14.01
N ASN A 482 16.14 -5.28 14.27
CA ASN A 482 17.44 -5.82 13.86
C ASN A 482 18.47 -5.66 14.98
N ASP A 483 19.74 -5.84 14.67
CA ASP A 483 20.87 -5.69 15.62
C ASP A 483 20.89 -4.35 16.36
N LYS A 484 20.46 -3.26 15.73
CA LYS A 484 20.60 -1.88 16.26
C LYS A 484 19.31 -1.17 16.60
N PHE A 485 18.23 -1.51 15.90
CA PHE A 485 17.01 -0.73 15.94
C PHE A 485 15.77 -1.60 16.17
N ILE A 486 14.81 -1.02 16.87
CA ILE A 486 13.42 -1.46 16.92
C ILE A 486 12.61 -0.49 16.10
N PHE A 487 11.71 -1.02 15.26
CA PHE A 487 10.75 -0.25 14.48
C PHE A 487 9.35 -0.58 14.96
N LEU A 488 8.56 0.45 15.25
CA LEU A 488 7.17 0.32 15.69
C LEU A 488 6.26 0.98 14.67
N GLY A 489 5.25 0.26 14.24
CA GLY A 489 4.15 0.79 13.46
C GLY A 489 3.11 1.42 14.38
N VAL A 490 2.78 2.69 14.13
CA VAL A 490 1.82 3.45 14.94
C VAL A 490 0.70 4.05 14.09
N GLU A 491 -0.29 4.68 14.73
CA GLU A 491 -1.49 5.21 14.08
C GLU A 491 -1.19 6.18 12.92
N ASP A 492 -0.12 6.95 13.01
CA ASP A 492 0.20 8.04 12.08
C ASP A 492 1.59 7.92 11.44
N GLY A 493 2.25 6.74 11.55
CA GLY A 493 3.59 6.58 11.00
C GLY A 493 4.43 5.45 11.57
N LEU A 494 5.75 5.67 11.53
CA LEU A 494 6.77 4.72 11.95
C LEU A 494 7.68 5.35 13.01
N ILE A 495 7.94 4.63 14.10
CA ILE A 495 8.90 5.00 15.12
C ILE A 495 10.14 4.11 15.00
N LYS A 496 11.34 4.71 14.97
CA LYS A 496 12.63 4.00 15.03
C LYS A 496 13.32 4.29 16.36
N ILE A 497 13.65 3.25 17.11
CA ILE A 497 14.33 3.34 18.41
C ILE A 497 15.69 2.67 18.30
N ASN A 498 16.75 3.36 18.71
CA ASN A 498 18.07 2.74 18.81
C ASN A 498 18.14 1.94 20.11
N LYS A 499 18.35 0.63 20.03
CA LYS A 499 18.39 -0.29 21.18
C LYS A 499 19.40 0.12 22.27
N LYS A 500 20.58 0.61 21.84
CA LYS A 500 21.69 0.91 22.74
C LYS A 500 21.55 2.29 23.41
N THR A 501 21.08 3.28 22.67
CA THR A 501 21.06 4.68 23.14
C THR A 501 19.68 5.15 23.58
N GLY A 502 18.62 4.42 23.25
CA GLY A 502 17.23 4.86 23.46
C GLY A 502 16.83 6.05 22.58
N LEU A 503 17.65 6.42 21.58
CA LEU A 503 17.31 7.54 20.71
C LEU A 503 16.14 7.17 19.82
N VAL A 504 15.09 7.98 19.89
CA VAL A 504 13.86 7.82 19.12
C VAL A 504 13.87 8.75 17.91
N ARG A 505 13.37 8.25 16.78
CA ARG A 505 13.09 9.04 15.59
C ARG A 505 11.72 8.67 15.06
N ASP A 506 10.86 9.67 14.95
CA ASP A 506 9.53 9.54 14.38
C ASP A 506 9.54 9.89 12.88
N TYR A 507 8.84 9.09 12.09
CA TYR A 507 8.54 9.33 10.70
C TYR A 507 7.03 9.47 10.58
N VAL A 508 6.54 10.71 10.72
CA VAL A 508 5.12 11.04 10.64
C VAL A 508 4.91 11.89 9.40
N PHE A 509 4.40 11.25 8.35
CA PHE A 509 4.08 11.92 7.09
C PHE A 509 2.63 11.61 6.71
N PRO A 510 1.86 12.58 6.19
CA PRO A 510 0.44 12.38 5.88
C PRO A 510 0.15 11.21 4.92
N PHE A 511 1.13 10.83 4.10
CA PHE A 511 0.97 9.71 3.17
C PHE A 511 1.15 8.33 3.81
N ILE A 512 1.69 8.22 5.03
CA ILE A 512 1.91 6.92 5.68
C ILE A 512 0.59 6.37 6.24
N GLY A 513 -0.07 7.13 7.12
CA GLY A 513 -1.23 6.66 7.86
C GLY A 513 -0.86 5.62 8.93
N ARG A 514 -1.83 4.82 9.37
CA ARG A 514 -1.62 3.75 10.34
C ARG A 514 -0.78 2.62 9.73
N VAL A 515 0.29 2.25 10.42
CA VAL A 515 1.17 1.14 9.99
C VAL A 515 0.72 -0.15 10.67
N ASN A 516 0.08 -1.02 9.90
CA ASN A 516 -0.49 -2.28 10.37
C ASN A 516 0.56 -3.39 10.45
N GLU A 517 1.53 -3.40 9.53
CA GLU A 517 2.56 -4.45 9.42
C GLU A 517 3.88 -3.86 8.95
N ILE A 518 5.01 -4.44 9.39
CA ILE A 518 6.36 -4.00 9.05
C ILE A 518 7.23 -5.19 8.70
N ILE A 519 7.88 -5.16 7.53
CA ILE A 519 8.84 -6.17 7.12
C ILE A 519 10.18 -5.54 6.74
N LEU A 520 11.28 -6.10 7.27
CA LEU A 520 12.64 -5.72 6.91
C LEU A 520 13.17 -6.62 5.80
N VAL A 521 13.47 -6.03 4.64
CA VAL A 521 14.08 -6.75 3.52
C VAL A 521 15.39 -6.06 3.13
N GLY A 522 16.50 -6.56 3.61
CA GLY A 522 17.82 -6.04 3.26
C GLY A 522 18.05 -4.57 3.61
N LYS A 523 17.91 -3.66 2.64
CA LYS A 523 18.07 -2.20 2.80
C LYS A 523 16.74 -1.46 2.90
N GLU A 524 15.66 -2.16 2.79
CA GLU A 524 14.31 -1.66 2.68
C GLU A 524 13.48 -2.04 3.89
N ILE A 525 12.57 -1.16 4.25
CA ILE A 525 11.44 -1.46 5.12
C ILE A 525 10.20 -1.42 4.23
N TRP A 526 9.40 -2.45 4.32
CA TRP A 526 8.08 -2.49 3.71
C TRP A 526 7.02 -2.34 4.79
N LEU A 527 6.11 -1.40 4.59
CA LEU A 527 5.04 -1.08 5.54
C LEU A 527 3.70 -1.37 4.87
N GLY A 528 2.90 -2.21 5.51
CA GLY A 528 1.47 -2.31 5.23
C GLY A 528 0.74 -1.22 5.97
N THR A 529 0.07 -0.32 5.25
CA THR A 529 -0.56 0.84 5.89
C THR A 529 -2.00 1.06 5.44
N SER A 530 -2.75 1.83 6.23
CA SER A 530 -4.11 2.26 5.86
C SER A 530 -4.19 3.10 4.57
N ASN A 531 -3.05 3.60 4.09
CA ASN A 531 -2.96 4.38 2.86
C ASN A 531 -2.36 3.62 1.67
N GLY A 532 -1.89 2.40 1.86
CA GLY A 532 -1.29 1.55 0.84
C GLY A 532 -0.06 0.80 1.33
N LEU A 533 0.68 0.25 0.38
CA LEU A 533 1.96 -0.38 0.62
C LEU A 533 3.07 0.68 0.48
N ILE A 534 3.95 0.76 1.47
CA ILE A 534 5.06 1.72 1.45
C ILE A 534 6.40 0.99 1.47
N LYS A 535 7.29 1.39 0.57
CA LYS A 535 8.70 1.03 0.59
C LYS A 535 9.52 2.20 1.13
N PHE A 536 10.38 1.95 2.10
CA PHE A 536 11.30 2.94 2.67
C PHE A 536 12.76 2.46 2.62
N LEU A 537 13.64 3.23 1.97
CA LEU A 537 15.09 2.96 1.87
C LEU A 537 15.83 3.44 3.12
N TRP A 538 15.52 2.86 4.27
CA TRP A 538 15.93 3.34 5.59
C TRP A 538 17.44 3.38 5.84
N LYS A 539 18.22 2.47 5.23
CA LYS A 539 19.69 2.41 5.41
C LYS A 539 20.43 3.61 4.84
N ARG A 540 19.79 4.39 3.95
CA ARG A 540 20.35 5.67 3.47
C ARG A 540 20.30 6.78 4.53
N HIS A 541 19.55 6.58 5.62
CA HIS A 541 19.27 7.58 6.65
C HIS A 541 19.68 7.12 8.05
N LEU A 542 20.76 6.34 8.12
CA LEU A 542 21.39 5.88 9.35
C LEU A 542 22.18 7.00 10.03
#